data_90285fdd598c37cfb455ed10e9920aa6
#
_entry.id   90285fdd598c37cfb455ed10e9920aa6
#
_cell.length_a   1.000
_cell.length_b   1.000
_cell.length_c   1.000
_cell.angle_alpha   90.00
_cell.angle_beta   90.00
_cell.angle_gamma   90.00
#
_symmetry.space_group_name_H-M   'P 1'
#
loop_
_entity.id
_entity.type
_entity.pdbx_description
1 polymer ?
#
loop_
_entity_poly.entity_id
_entity_poly.type
_entity_poly.pdbx_seq_one_letter_code
_entity_poly.pdbx_strand_id
1 'polypeptide(L)'
;MNLRRFALAVVAAAGVATPFGVQAQQAPASDVPTFTKDIAPILQRSCQNCHRADGVAPMSLVTYEEVRPWARAIKQRTGIGPHAGVMPPWYMEKNIGIQGFKDDPSLSDEEIAKIAKWADGGAPRGNASDMPPAKVFDDPRAWHIGTPDVIVKTEEITVKGDAPDWWGEIKSVPTGLTEDRYVAALEIKEVNDVPSQASGGRATVGGRFVFHHMIWRTQVLDPKHPEDIGDPLDFVANEEAVNWPVHEVGRNPDFFDPKSARLLKAGSYIVSDSVHLHSNGRDTKSHLEIGFKLMPKDYKPTYKRAVFGLGNGVDIDIKGMEAGQQLHAYTVLQQNTKIISFEPHLHAPGARMCLEAIWGYNIQTLNCVGYDHNWVRGYDYLDETAPLLPKGTILHIIGYMDNSPSNKNVPDPRNWQGSGNRSVANMFIDLGMRVALDDQQFKDEMAKRVQENPGKDVIVGCPLCGVTKTMGTKPTENRQQ
;
A
#
# COMPACT_ATOMS: atom_id res chain seq x y z
N MET A 1 81.35 61.24 12.46
CA MET A 1 81.46 62.72 12.17
C MET A 1 80.14 63.11 11.52
N ASN A 2 79.50 64.10 12.13
CA ASN A 2 78.29 64.82 11.71
C ASN A 2 76.89 64.09 11.90
N LEU A 3 76.32 64.45 13.07
CA LEU A 3 74.90 64.41 13.40
C LEU A 3 74.15 65.48 12.52
N ARG A 4 73.00 65.11 12.05
CA ARG A 4 71.93 66.10 11.78
C ARG A 4 70.64 65.62 12.45
N ARG A 5 70.17 66.43 13.36
CA ARG A 5 68.87 66.32 14.06
C ARG A 5 67.76 66.83 13.13
N PHE A 6 66.68 66.08 13.05
CA PHE A 6 65.40 66.56 12.50
C PHE A 6 64.34 66.56 13.62
N ALA A 7 63.75 67.67 13.83
CA ALA A 7 62.67 67.88 14.77
C ALA A 7 61.36 67.43 14.16
N LEU A 8 60.58 66.53 14.88
CA LEU A 8 59.21 66.17 14.53
C LEU A 8 58.25 67.24 15.17
N ALA A 9 57.44 67.86 14.35
CA ALA A 9 56.29 68.66 14.79
C ALA A 9 55.09 67.70 14.96
N VAL A 10 54.52 67.67 16.15
CA VAL A 10 53.26 66.97 16.46
C VAL A 10 52.09 67.87 16.14
N VAL A 11 51.26 67.49 15.13
CA VAL A 11 49.97 68.13 14.88
C VAL A 11 48.90 67.30 15.54
N ALA A 12 48.26 67.81 16.58
CA ALA A 12 47.10 67.18 17.21
C ALA A 12 45.85 67.50 16.36
N ALA A 13 45.34 66.51 15.70
CA ALA A 13 43.99 66.52 15.04
C ALA A 13 42.95 65.96 15.99
N ALA A 14 42.02 66.77 16.47
CA ALA A 14 40.85 66.33 17.21
C ALA A 14 39.85 65.72 16.26
N GLY A 15 39.78 64.39 16.27
CA GLY A 15 38.78 63.64 15.52
C GLY A 15 37.44 63.54 16.26
N VAL A 16 36.39 64.12 15.67
CA VAL A 16 34.99 63.94 16.12
C VAL A 16 34.59 62.52 15.78
N ALA A 17 34.43 61.66 16.78
CA ALA A 17 33.90 60.30 16.63
C ALA A 17 32.39 60.40 16.51
N THR A 18 31.84 60.20 15.30
CA THR A 18 30.44 59.86 15.09
C THR A 18 30.21 58.37 15.38
N PRO A 19 29.18 58.00 16.15
CA PRO A 19 28.88 56.58 16.36
C PRO A 19 28.33 56.01 15.04
N PHE A 20 29.09 55.18 14.37
CA PHE A 20 28.56 54.30 13.34
C PHE A 20 27.66 53.30 14.02
N GLY A 21 26.32 53.44 13.85
CA GLY A 21 25.37 52.42 14.20
C GLY A 21 25.66 51.15 13.35
N VAL A 22 26.17 50.13 13.98
CA VAL A 22 26.24 48.80 13.37
C VAL A 22 24.80 48.32 13.22
N GLN A 23 24.22 48.56 12.05
CA GLN A 23 23.01 47.90 11.64
C GLN A 23 23.38 46.40 11.55
N ALA A 24 22.87 45.59 12.48
CA ALA A 24 22.94 44.15 12.38
C ALA A 24 22.25 43.76 11.08
N GLN A 25 23.05 43.44 10.08
CA GLN A 25 22.58 42.87 8.83
C GLN A 25 21.92 41.54 9.21
N GLN A 26 20.59 41.47 9.13
CA GLN A 26 19.86 40.21 9.26
C GLN A 26 20.48 39.26 8.24
N ALA A 27 21.10 38.19 8.73
CA ALA A 27 21.58 37.12 7.88
C ALA A 27 20.42 36.70 6.97
N PRO A 28 20.64 36.49 5.68
CA PRO A 28 19.58 36.01 4.80
C PRO A 28 18.97 34.77 5.43
N ALA A 29 17.64 34.75 5.53
CA ALA A 29 16.90 33.58 6.04
C ALA A 29 17.47 32.33 5.37
N SER A 30 17.98 31.38 6.15
CA SER A 30 18.60 30.19 5.60
C SER A 30 17.56 29.52 4.71
N ASP A 31 17.90 29.26 3.46
CA ASP A 31 17.05 28.59 2.47
C ASP A 31 16.84 27.08 2.81
N VAL A 32 17.23 26.68 4.02
CA VAL A 32 17.10 25.33 4.55
C VAL A 32 15.70 25.18 5.18
N PRO A 33 14.90 24.21 4.73
CA PRO A 33 13.62 23.91 5.35
C PRO A 33 13.77 23.62 6.86
N THR A 34 12.72 23.89 7.62
CA THR A 34 12.68 23.63 9.07
C THR A 34 11.67 22.55 9.41
N PHE A 35 11.90 21.87 10.53
CA PHE A 35 10.99 20.84 10.99
C PHE A 35 9.57 21.37 11.19
N THR A 36 9.43 22.44 11.99
CA THR A 36 8.10 22.94 12.37
C THR A 36 7.28 23.42 11.20
N LYS A 37 7.88 24.14 10.27
CA LYS A 37 7.16 24.76 9.15
C LYS A 37 6.99 23.81 7.95
N ASP A 38 8.03 23.04 7.64
CA ASP A 38 8.13 22.36 6.34
C ASP A 38 7.98 20.84 6.44
N ILE A 39 8.50 20.22 7.50
CA ILE A 39 8.61 18.76 7.62
C ILE A 39 7.46 18.17 8.42
N ALA A 40 7.08 18.80 9.55
CA ALA A 40 6.00 18.30 10.40
C ALA A 40 4.67 18.12 9.65
N PRO A 41 4.21 19.03 8.75
CA PRO A 41 3.00 18.83 7.97
C PRO A 41 3.06 17.57 7.07
N ILE A 42 4.23 17.33 6.45
CA ILE A 42 4.46 16.14 5.60
C ILE A 42 4.37 14.87 6.45
N LEU A 43 5.06 14.85 7.60
CA LEU A 43 5.04 13.69 8.50
C LEU A 43 3.65 13.41 9.06
N GLN A 44 2.90 14.45 9.43
CA GLN A 44 1.53 14.32 9.91
C GLN A 44 0.61 13.67 8.89
N ARG A 45 0.72 14.06 7.62
CA ARG A 45 -0.10 13.50 6.54
C ARG A 45 0.29 12.06 6.21
N SER A 46 1.58 11.79 6.01
CA SER A 46 2.06 10.60 5.29
C SER A 46 2.75 9.57 6.18
N CYS A 47 3.16 9.90 7.41
CA CYS A 47 4.01 9.03 8.22
C CYS A 47 3.41 8.68 9.59
N GLN A 48 2.79 9.65 10.27
CA GLN A 48 2.40 9.52 11.67
C GLN A 48 1.24 8.56 11.92
N ASN A 49 0.48 8.15 10.89
CA ASN A 49 -0.53 7.10 11.08
C ASN A 49 0.10 5.79 11.56
N CYS A 50 1.31 5.47 11.09
CA CYS A 50 2.05 4.29 11.48
C CYS A 50 3.16 4.59 12.50
N HIS A 51 3.90 5.72 12.32
CA HIS A 51 5.05 6.12 13.13
C HIS A 51 4.62 7.00 14.30
N ARG A 52 4.03 6.40 15.31
CA ARG A 52 3.60 7.01 16.58
C ARG A 52 3.70 6.02 17.72
N ALA A 53 3.55 6.49 18.96
CA ALA A 53 3.37 5.60 20.11
C ALA A 53 2.17 4.67 19.84
N ASP A 54 2.32 3.39 20.13
CA ASP A 54 1.34 2.32 19.87
C ASP A 54 1.00 2.06 18.38
N GLY A 55 1.69 2.74 17.46
CA GLY A 55 1.60 2.47 16.03
C GLY A 55 2.31 1.17 15.61
N VAL A 56 2.13 0.78 14.33
CA VAL A 56 2.74 -0.45 13.79
C VAL A 56 4.22 -0.28 13.45
N ALA A 57 4.70 0.96 13.28
CA ALA A 57 6.07 1.25 12.91
C ALA A 57 7.02 1.29 14.13
N PRO A 58 8.33 1.01 13.95
CA PRO A 58 9.26 0.79 15.04
C PRO A 58 9.65 2.04 15.84
N MET A 59 9.40 3.26 15.32
CA MET A 59 9.75 4.51 16.00
C MET A 59 8.65 5.55 15.79
N SER A 60 8.53 6.47 16.75
CA SER A 60 7.65 7.63 16.64
C SER A 60 8.28 8.73 15.77
N LEU A 61 7.47 9.40 14.96
CA LEU A 61 7.83 10.56 14.15
C LEU A 61 6.90 11.75 14.46
N VAL A 62 6.52 11.93 15.72
CA VAL A 62 5.55 12.96 16.14
C VAL A 62 6.24 14.25 16.57
N THR A 63 7.27 14.16 17.41
CA THR A 63 8.01 15.32 17.92
C THR A 63 9.33 15.52 17.19
N TYR A 64 9.87 16.74 17.26
CA TYR A 64 11.19 17.04 16.69
C TYR A 64 12.29 16.15 17.28
N GLU A 65 12.25 15.93 18.58
CA GLU A 65 13.22 15.14 19.32
C GLU A 65 13.21 13.66 18.87
N GLU A 66 12.03 13.14 18.54
CA GLU A 66 11.88 11.79 18.00
C GLU A 66 12.31 11.70 16.53
N VAL A 67 12.03 12.72 15.72
CA VAL A 67 12.28 12.71 14.27
C VAL A 67 13.76 12.98 13.93
N ARG A 68 14.38 13.95 14.60
CA ARG A 68 15.73 14.45 14.26
C ARG A 68 16.79 13.34 14.17
N PRO A 69 16.85 12.36 15.06
CA PRO A 69 17.81 11.26 14.98
C PRO A 69 17.67 10.43 13.69
N TRP A 70 16.48 10.41 13.09
CA TRP A 70 16.15 9.64 11.90
C TRP A 70 16.23 10.43 10.60
N ALA A 71 16.57 11.72 10.63
CA ALA A 71 16.53 12.62 9.46
C ALA A 71 17.23 12.02 8.24
N ARG A 72 18.43 11.43 8.41
CA ARG A 72 19.17 10.78 7.34
C ARG A 72 18.44 9.54 6.81
N ALA A 73 17.89 8.71 7.68
CA ALA A 73 17.13 7.52 7.30
C ALA A 73 15.84 7.89 6.58
N ILE A 74 15.12 8.93 7.05
CA ILE A 74 13.92 9.46 6.40
C ILE A 74 14.27 9.90 4.98
N LYS A 75 15.29 10.75 4.80
CA LYS A 75 15.77 11.14 3.46
C LYS A 75 16.07 9.93 2.58
N GLN A 76 16.79 8.96 3.10
CA GLN A 76 17.17 7.77 2.33
C GLN A 76 15.94 6.96 1.93
N ARG A 77 15.01 6.72 2.85
CA ARG A 77 13.83 5.89 2.61
C ARG A 77 12.81 6.57 1.70
N THR A 78 12.60 7.87 1.84
CA THR A 78 11.67 8.62 0.97
C THR A 78 12.23 8.79 -0.45
N GLY A 79 13.54 8.73 -0.64
CA GLY A 79 14.20 8.88 -1.93
C GLY A 79 14.44 7.58 -2.71
N ILE A 80 14.03 6.41 -2.21
CA ILE A 80 14.22 5.13 -2.91
C ILE A 80 13.42 5.06 -4.23
N GLY A 81 12.28 5.76 -4.30
CA GLY A 81 11.32 5.57 -5.39
C GLY A 81 10.38 4.39 -5.13
N PRO A 82 9.60 3.94 -6.13
CA PRO A 82 8.55 2.92 -5.98
C PRO A 82 9.12 1.50 -5.87
N HIS A 83 10.03 1.27 -4.92
CA HIS A 83 10.70 -0.01 -4.70
C HIS A 83 10.57 -0.46 -3.25
N ALA A 84 10.83 -1.74 -3.00
CA ALA A 84 10.82 -2.31 -1.66
C ALA A 84 11.62 -1.47 -0.66
N GLY A 85 11.01 -1.22 0.50
CA GLY A 85 11.60 -0.42 1.58
C GLY A 85 11.45 1.09 1.43
N VAL A 86 10.72 1.61 0.44
CA VAL A 86 10.35 3.03 0.36
C VAL A 86 9.42 3.41 1.53
N MET A 87 9.50 4.64 1.97
CA MET A 87 8.59 5.22 2.95
C MET A 87 8.00 6.55 2.45
N PRO A 88 6.67 6.72 2.57
CA PRO A 88 5.68 5.71 2.99
C PRO A 88 5.68 4.48 2.09
N PRO A 89 5.17 3.32 2.55
CA PRO A 89 5.14 2.08 1.75
C PRO A 89 4.04 2.17 0.68
N TRP A 90 4.34 2.90 -0.37
CA TRP A 90 3.50 3.14 -1.53
C TRP A 90 4.35 3.01 -2.79
N TYR A 91 4.07 1.99 -3.59
CA TYR A 91 4.95 1.58 -4.68
C TYR A 91 4.44 1.95 -6.06
N MET A 92 3.34 2.71 -6.13
CA MET A 92 2.77 3.19 -7.40
C MET A 92 3.78 4.08 -8.13
N GLU A 93 4.05 3.75 -9.39
CA GLU A 93 4.94 4.56 -10.22
C GLU A 93 4.24 5.85 -10.64
N LYS A 94 4.89 6.96 -10.34
CA LYS A 94 4.39 8.28 -10.73
C LYS A 94 4.46 8.45 -12.25
N ASN A 95 3.53 9.21 -12.79
CA ASN A 95 3.47 9.55 -14.22
C ASN A 95 3.21 8.37 -15.17
N ILE A 96 2.84 7.21 -14.66
CA ILE A 96 2.42 6.06 -15.48
C ILE A 96 0.95 5.78 -15.22
N GLY A 97 0.13 5.92 -16.26
CA GLY A 97 -1.30 5.61 -16.22
C GLY A 97 -2.10 6.44 -15.22
N ILE A 98 -2.98 5.78 -14.50
CA ILE A 98 -3.93 6.39 -13.57
C ILE A 98 -3.24 6.71 -12.25
N GLN A 99 -3.49 7.90 -11.70
CA GLN A 99 -2.88 8.37 -10.45
C GLN A 99 -3.93 8.71 -9.36
N GLY A 100 -5.19 8.34 -9.54
CA GLY A 100 -6.27 8.61 -8.59
C GLY A 100 -6.59 7.39 -7.74
N PHE A 101 -6.07 7.36 -6.51
CA PHE A 101 -6.25 6.26 -5.56
C PHE A 101 -6.79 6.76 -4.23
N LYS A 102 -7.52 5.91 -3.51
CA LYS A 102 -7.95 6.16 -2.14
C LYS A 102 -6.76 6.02 -1.20
N ASP A 103 -6.76 6.82 -0.15
CA ASP A 103 -5.78 6.75 0.94
C ASP A 103 -4.30 6.76 0.49
N ASP A 104 -4.01 7.51 -0.57
CA ASP A 104 -2.66 7.66 -1.11
C ASP A 104 -1.76 8.46 -0.13
N PRO A 105 -0.78 7.83 0.53
CA PRO A 105 0.15 8.50 1.43
C PRO A 105 1.40 9.02 0.71
N SER A 106 1.50 8.91 -0.61
CA SER A 106 2.71 9.22 -1.35
C SER A 106 3.17 10.67 -1.14
N LEU A 107 4.45 10.88 -1.34
CA LEU A 107 5.06 12.20 -1.29
C LEU A 107 5.23 12.74 -2.70
N SER A 108 5.05 14.04 -2.88
CA SER A 108 5.42 14.70 -4.13
C SER A 108 6.96 14.80 -4.27
N ASP A 109 7.44 15.04 -5.47
CA ASP A 109 8.88 15.18 -5.71
C ASP A 109 9.45 16.40 -4.98
N GLU A 110 8.65 17.46 -4.84
CA GLU A 110 8.99 18.65 -4.05
C GLU A 110 9.10 18.33 -2.55
N GLU A 111 8.23 17.49 -2.03
CA GLU A 111 8.28 17.07 -0.62
C GLU A 111 9.50 16.18 -0.35
N ILE A 112 9.81 15.27 -1.26
CA ILE A 112 11.01 14.42 -1.19
C ILE A 112 12.27 15.31 -1.21
N ALA A 113 12.34 16.29 -2.13
CA ALA A 113 13.43 17.23 -2.22
C ALA A 113 13.55 18.11 -0.96
N LYS A 114 12.40 18.54 -0.39
CA LYS A 114 12.33 19.32 0.85
C LYS A 114 12.86 18.52 2.04
N ILE A 115 12.47 17.27 2.19
CA ILE A 115 12.99 16.35 3.21
C ILE A 115 14.50 16.18 3.06
N ALA A 116 14.98 15.98 1.83
CA ALA A 116 16.41 15.82 1.57
C ALA A 116 17.20 17.05 1.95
N LYS A 117 16.74 18.24 1.53
CA LYS A 117 17.38 19.52 1.86
C LYS A 117 17.39 19.81 3.36
N TRP A 118 16.31 19.48 4.07
CA TRP A 118 16.23 19.58 5.52
C TRP A 118 17.25 18.67 6.22
N ALA A 119 17.31 17.40 5.83
CA ALA A 119 18.23 16.42 6.43
C ALA A 119 19.70 16.81 6.19
N ASP A 120 20.05 17.24 4.96
CA ASP A 120 21.40 17.69 4.59
C ASP A 120 21.80 19.00 5.26
N GLY A 121 20.83 19.88 5.53
CA GLY A 121 21.02 21.16 6.23
C GLY A 121 21.16 21.02 7.75
N GLY A 122 21.33 19.81 8.29
CA GLY A 122 21.52 19.54 9.72
C GLY A 122 20.21 19.39 10.50
N ALA A 123 19.10 19.22 9.79
CA ALA A 123 17.76 19.01 10.34
C ALA A 123 17.33 20.08 11.36
N PRO A 124 17.31 21.37 11.01
CA PRO A 124 16.96 22.46 11.93
C PRO A 124 15.50 22.34 12.40
N ARG A 125 15.26 22.75 13.67
CA ARG A 125 13.93 22.69 14.29
C ARG A 125 12.97 23.74 13.70
N GLY A 126 13.40 24.99 13.58
CA GLY A 126 12.54 26.13 13.23
C GLY A 126 11.83 26.74 14.45
N ASN A 127 10.92 27.68 14.19
CA ASN A 127 10.19 28.38 15.23
C ASN A 127 9.02 27.55 15.76
N ALA A 128 8.82 27.55 17.06
CA ALA A 128 7.71 26.78 17.67
C ALA A 128 6.32 27.28 17.21
N SER A 129 6.19 28.57 16.88
CA SER A 129 4.96 29.16 16.35
C SER A 129 4.53 28.63 14.98
N ASP A 130 5.47 28.06 14.23
CA ASP A 130 5.20 27.51 12.89
C ASP A 130 4.74 26.04 12.94
N MET A 131 4.73 25.45 14.14
CA MET A 131 4.32 24.04 14.30
C MET A 131 2.81 23.91 14.03
N PRO A 132 2.41 22.99 13.12
CA PRO A 132 1.00 22.73 12.91
C PRO A 132 0.35 22.16 14.17
N PRO A 133 -0.97 22.32 14.34
CA PRO A 133 -1.70 21.67 15.43
C PRO A 133 -1.38 20.16 15.50
N ALA A 134 -1.27 19.66 16.72
CA ALA A 134 -1.01 18.23 16.90
C ALA A 134 -2.12 17.40 16.25
N LYS A 135 -1.72 16.36 15.52
CA LYS A 135 -2.67 15.41 14.94
C LYS A 135 -3.33 14.61 16.05
N VAL A 136 -4.66 14.56 16.01
CA VAL A 136 -5.43 13.65 16.86
C VAL A 136 -5.46 12.30 16.16
N PHE A 137 -5.07 11.27 16.86
CA PHE A 137 -5.07 9.91 16.34
C PHE A 137 -6.23 9.12 16.95
N ASP A 138 -6.84 8.30 16.15
CA ASP A 138 -7.75 7.28 16.63
C ASP A 138 -7.04 6.27 17.54
N ASP A 139 -7.78 5.60 18.41
CA ASP A 139 -7.25 4.46 19.17
C ASP A 139 -6.62 3.46 18.17
N PRO A 140 -5.36 3.05 18.34
CA PRO A 140 -4.73 2.08 17.45
C PRO A 140 -5.46 0.73 17.41
N ARG A 141 -6.34 0.48 18.39
CA ARG A 141 -7.25 -0.68 18.41
C ARG A 141 -8.59 -0.42 17.75
N ALA A 142 -8.92 0.85 17.42
CA ALA A 142 -10.16 1.16 16.72
C ALA A 142 -10.18 0.51 15.33
N TRP A 143 -11.35 0.08 14.92
CA TRP A 143 -11.57 -0.43 13.57
C TRP A 143 -11.67 0.73 12.59
N HIS A 144 -10.92 0.67 11.49
CA HIS A 144 -10.97 1.71 10.45
C HIS A 144 -12.28 1.66 9.66
N ILE A 145 -12.92 0.49 9.62
CA ILE A 145 -14.27 0.32 9.04
C ILE A 145 -15.39 0.85 9.93
N GLY A 146 -15.06 1.55 11.01
CA GLY A 146 -15.98 1.87 12.10
C GLY A 146 -16.26 0.64 12.97
N THR A 147 -17.22 0.73 13.90
CA THR A 147 -17.58 -0.43 14.73
C THR A 147 -18.13 -1.55 13.85
N PRO A 148 -17.48 -2.74 13.81
CA PRO A 148 -17.99 -3.88 13.06
C PRO A 148 -19.33 -4.35 13.62
N ASP A 149 -20.19 -4.85 12.75
CA ASP A 149 -21.47 -5.46 13.16
C ASP A 149 -21.27 -6.92 13.56
N VAL A 150 -20.21 -7.57 13.02
CA VAL A 150 -19.80 -8.94 13.36
C VAL A 150 -18.30 -8.98 13.51
N ILE A 151 -17.80 -9.60 14.58
CA ILE A 151 -16.37 -9.89 14.77
C ILE A 151 -16.24 -11.40 14.96
N VAL A 152 -15.45 -12.04 14.10
CA VAL A 152 -15.12 -13.45 14.20
C VAL A 152 -13.67 -13.57 14.64
N LYS A 153 -13.41 -14.38 15.68
CA LYS A 153 -12.05 -14.66 16.18
C LYS A 153 -11.62 -16.05 15.77
N THR A 154 -10.43 -16.15 15.20
CA THR A 154 -9.80 -17.45 14.95
C THR A 154 -9.35 -18.09 16.25
N GLU A 155 -9.00 -19.38 16.20
CA GLU A 155 -8.33 -20.03 17.31
C GLU A 155 -7.00 -19.35 17.63
N GLU A 156 -6.66 -19.25 18.93
CA GLU A 156 -5.34 -18.78 19.36
C GLU A 156 -4.28 -19.81 19.02
N ILE A 157 -3.24 -19.38 18.34
CA ILE A 157 -2.08 -20.18 18.00
C ILE A 157 -0.85 -19.70 18.76
N THR A 158 0.13 -20.59 18.95
CA THR A 158 1.44 -20.24 19.50
C THR A 158 2.52 -20.49 18.46
N VAL A 159 3.23 -19.44 18.05
CA VAL A 159 4.39 -19.53 17.16
C VAL A 159 5.65 -19.39 18.00
N LYS A 160 6.55 -20.37 17.92
CA LYS A 160 7.82 -20.37 18.64
C LYS A 160 8.82 -19.40 18.02
N GLY A 161 9.68 -18.80 18.85
CA GLY A 161 10.66 -17.81 18.40
C GLY A 161 11.68 -18.33 17.39
N ASP A 162 11.92 -19.63 17.36
CA ASP A 162 12.83 -20.34 16.47
C ASP A 162 12.09 -21.24 15.45
N ALA A 163 10.74 -21.13 15.37
CA ALA A 163 9.97 -21.94 14.45
C ALA A 163 10.32 -21.58 12.99
N PRO A 164 10.44 -22.59 12.10
CA PRO A 164 10.50 -22.36 10.68
C PRO A 164 9.14 -21.84 10.17
N ASP A 165 9.14 -21.27 8.97
CA ASP A 165 7.89 -20.90 8.29
C ASP A 165 6.96 -22.10 8.22
N TRP A 166 5.69 -21.86 8.54
CA TRP A 166 4.65 -22.87 8.54
C TRP A 166 3.53 -22.50 7.56
N TRP A 167 3.08 -23.49 6.81
CA TRP A 167 1.93 -23.40 5.92
C TRP A 167 0.95 -24.50 6.23
N GLY A 168 -0.31 -24.13 6.33
CA GLY A 168 -1.35 -25.11 6.62
C GLY A 168 -2.70 -24.46 6.78
N GLU A 169 -3.61 -25.24 7.31
CA GLU A 169 -4.98 -24.85 7.62
C GLU A 169 -5.13 -24.46 9.10
N ILE A 170 -6.07 -23.58 9.37
CA ILE A 170 -6.50 -23.26 10.73
C ILE A 170 -7.91 -23.82 10.93
N LYS A 171 -8.26 -24.07 12.17
CA LYS A 171 -9.59 -24.56 12.54
C LYS A 171 -10.67 -23.61 12.05
N SER A 172 -11.67 -24.18 11.38
CA SER A 172 -12.84 -23.41 10.94
C SER A 172 -13.62 -22.86 12.13
N VAL A 173 -14.04 -21.61 12.06
CA VAL A 173 -14.81 -20.93 13.12
C VAL A 173 -16.11 -20.38 12.57
N PRO A 174 -17.26 -20.58 13.28
CA PRO A 174 -18.54 -20.07 12.80
C PRO A 174 -18.59 -18.55 12.85
N THR A 175 -19.22 -17.94 11.85
CA THR A 175 -19.46 -16.48 11.82
C THR A 175 -20.51 -16.03 12.83
N GLY A 176 -21.35 -16.95 13.31
CA GLY A 176 -22.47 -16.64 14.20
C GLY A 176 -23.65 -15.94 13.52
N LEU A 177 -23.59 -15.77 12.20
CA LEU A 177 -24.64 -15.10 11.44
C LEU A 177 -25.86 -16.01 11.27
N THR A 178 -27.05 -15.50 11.60
CA THR A 178 -28.32 -16.25 11.55
C THR A 178 -29.21 -15.88 10.35
N GLU A 179 -28.85 -14.84 9.62
CA GLU A 179 -29.53 -14.40 8.40
C GLU A 179 -28.49 -13.99 7.34
N ASP A 180 -28.82 -14.14 6.07
CA ASP A 180 -27.95 -13.69 4.97
C ASP A 180 -27.79 -12.16 5.02
N ARG A 181 -26.55 -11.67 4.95
CA ARG A 181 -26.24 -10.25 4.99
C ARG A 181 -25.17 -9.90 3.95
N TYR A 182 -25.26 -8.71 3.43
CA TYR A 182 -24.21 -8.16 2.58
C TYR A 182 -23.21 -7.34 3.38
N VAL A 183 -21.94 -7.44 3.04
CA VAL A 183 -20.82 -6.81 3.73
C VAL A 183 -20.39 -5.56 2.95
N ALA A 184 -20.39 -4.43 3.66
CA ALA A 184 -19.95 -3.14 3.13
C ALA A 184 -18.42 -2.97 3.22
N ALA A 185 -17.84 -3.47 4.32
CA ALA A 185 -16.40 -3.38 4.55
C ALA A 185 -15.91 -4.53 5.44
N LEU A 186 -14.63 -4.84 5.31
CA LEU A 186 -13.92 -5.89 6.02
C LEU A 186 -12.60 -5.36 6.54
N GLU A 187 -12.24 -5.71 7.76
CA GLU A 187 -10.91 -5.46 8.31
C GLU A 187 -10.46 -6.67 9.11
N ILE A 188 -9.21 -7.08 8.93
CA ILE A 188 -8.60 -8.17 9.69
C ILE A 188 -7.50 -7.59 10.56
N LYS A 189 -7.51 -7.94 11.85
CA LYS A 189 -6.49 -7.55 12.83
C LYS A 189 -5.84 -8.78 13.42
N GLU A 190 -4.54 -8.79 13.44
CA GLU A 190 -3.80 -9.73 14.28
C GLU A 190 -3.72 -9.18 15.70
N VAL A 191 -4.20 -9.96 16.66
CA VAL A 191 -4.11 -9.68 18.10
C VAL A 191 -3.13 -10.66 18.71
N ASN A 192 -2.06 -10.15 19.30
CA ASN A 192 -1.00 -10.96 19.89
C ASN A 192 -0.48 -10.38 21.21
N ASP A 193 0.32 -11.16 21.93
CA ASP A 193 0.91 -10.81 23.22
C ASP A 193 2.24 -10.04 23.13
N VAL A 194 2.62 -9.60 21.92
CA VAL A 194 3.81 -8.77 21.72
C VAL A 194 3.54 -7.36 22.23
N PRO A 195 4.35 -6.83 23.19
CA PRO A 195 4.17 -5.47 23.67
C PRO A 195 4.22 -4.43 22.54
N SER A 196 3.33 -3.45 22.55
CA SER A 196 3.26 -2.38 21.56
C SER A 196 4.56 -1.55 21.48
N GLN A 197 5.32 -1.51 22.56
CA GLN A 197 6.63 -0.87 22.64
C GLN A 197 7.72 -1.91 22.91
N ALA A 198 7.90 -2.86 22.02
CA ALA A 198 9.04 -3.77 22.08
C ALA A 198 10.34 -2.99 21.81
N SER A 199 10.75 -2.18 22.79
CA SER A 199 12.05 -1.52 22.83
C SER A 199 13.13 -2.57 22.91
N GLY A 200 14.12 -2.56 22.02
CA GLY A 200 15.35 -3.32 22.13
C GLY A 200 15.48 -4.56 21.25
N GLY A 201 14.50 -4.89 20.44
CA GLY A 201 14.62 -5.87 19.36
C GLY A 201 14.53 -5.19 18.01
N ARG A 202 14.81 -5.90 16.95
CA ARG A 202 14.55 -5.42 15.58
C ARG A 202 13.05 -5.16 15.44
N ALA A 203 12.63 -3.92 15.73
CA ALA A 203 11.25 -3.48 15.58
C ALA A 203 10.94 -3.31 14.10
N THR A 204 10.85 -4.40 13.40
CA THR A 204 10.30 -4.48 12.03
C THR A 204 8.86 -4.96 12.14
N VAL A 205 8.08 -4.77 11.10
CA VAL A 205 6.73 -5.36 11.00
C VAL A 205 6.81 -6.88 11.22
N GLY A 206 7.81 -7.55 10.64
CA GLY A 206 8.10 -8.95 10.89
C GLY A 206 8.51 -9.29 12.33
N GLY A 207 8.87 -8.29 13.18
CA GLY A 207 9.12 -8.48 14.60
C GLY A 207 7.87 -8.36 15.49
N ARG A 208 6.71 -8.05 14.93
CA ARG A 208 5.46 -7.87 15.67
C ARG A 208 4.39 -8.90 15.32
N PHE A 209 4.23 -9.23 14.04
CA PHE A 209 3.18 -10.08 13.54
C PHE A 209 3.73 -11.47 13.21
N VAL A 210 2.88 -12.48 13.35
CA VAL A 210 3.20 -13.87 13.01
C VAL A 210 2.32 -14.42 11.88
N PHE A 211 1.15 -13.83 11.64
CA PHE A 211 0.35 -14.14 10.46
C PHE A 211 0.86 -13.32 9.28
N HIS A 212 1.59 -13.96 8.36
CA HIS A 212 2.11 -13.29 7.17
C HIS A 212 1.01 -13.10 6.13
N HIS A 213 0.28 -14.18 5.79
CA HIS A 213 -0.90 -14.10 4.95
C HIS A 213 -1.87 -15.26 5.20
N MET A 214 -3.12 -15.06 4.76
CA MET A 214 -4.17 -16.06 4.79
C MET A 214 -5.06 -15.91 3.56
N ILE A 215 -5.13 -16.97 2.74
CA ILE A 215 -6.15 -17.13 1.70
C ILE A 215 -7.35 -17.79 2.39
N TRP A 216 -8.53 -17.20 2.28
CA TRP A 216 -9.67 -17.60 3.07
C TRP A 216 -11.01 -17.35 2.37
N ARG A 217 -12.01 -18.03 2.85
CA ARG A 217 -13.39 -17.94 2.39
C ARG A 217 -14.37 -18.07 3.55
N THR A 218 -15.61 -17.69 3.31
CA THR A 218 -16.73 -18.09 4.15
C THR A 218 -17.51 -19.19 3.44
N GLN A 219 -17.85 -20.24 4.14
CA GLN A 219 -18.51 -21.44 3.61
C GLN A 219 -19.53 -21.97 4.61
N VAL A 220 -20.69 -22.39 4.12
CA VAL A 220 -21.64 -23.11 4.95
C VAL A 220 -21.14 -24.56 5.08
N LEU A 221 -20.84 -24.97 6.31
CA LEU A 221 -20.38 -26.32 6.65
C LEU A 221 -21.43 -27.07 7.43
N ASP A 222 -21.36 -28.42 7.43
CA ASP A 222 -22.12 -29.21 8.36
C ASP A 222 -21.64 -28.92 9.80
N PRO A 223 -22.51 -28.42 10.71
CA PRO A 223 -22.10 -28.11 12.08
C PRO A 223 -21.60 -29.35 12.86
N LYS A 224 -21.88 -30.59 12.40
CA LYS A 224 -21.39 -31.83 13.00
C LYS A 224 -19.99 -32.20 12.52
N HIS A 225 -19.61 -31.71 11.34
CA HIS A 225 -18.34 -32.00 10.66
C HIS A 225 -17.71 -30.70 10.11
N PRO A 226 -17.41 -29.71 10.98
CA PRO A 226 -16.85 -28.41 10.52
C PRO A 226 -15.41 -28.52 10.02
N GLU A 227 -14.78 -29.67 10.18
CA GLU A 227 -13.47 -30.01 9.63
C GLU A 227 -13.52 -30.44 8.16
N ASP A 228 -14.70 -30.81 7.65
CA ASP A 228 -14.87 -31.22 6.24
C ASP A 228 -15.06 -29.97 5.36
N ILE A 229 -13.95 -29.37 5.03
CA ILE A 229 -13.93 -28.11 4.25
C ILE A 229 -13.93 -28.35 2.72
N GLY A 230 -13.87 -29.61 2.28
CA GLY A 230 -13.83 -29.99 0.87
C GLY A 230 -12.56 -29.57 0.13
N ASP A 231 -12.48 -29.84 -1.18
CA ASP A 231 -11.33 -29.48 -2.00
C ASP A 231 -11.39 -27.97 -2.37
N PRO A 232 -10.30 -27.20 -2.16
CA PRO A 232 -10.23 -25.80 -2.55
C PRO A 232 -10.54 -25.55 -4.03
N LEU A 233 -10.24 -26.48 -4.92
CA LEU A 233 -10.50 -26.35 -6.36
C LEU A 233 -11.98 -26.42 -6.71
N ASP A 234 -12.81 -27.04 -5.88
CA ASP A 234 -14.25 -27.14 -6.08
C ASP A 234 -14.99 -25.82 -5.81
N PHE A 235 -14.33 -24.85 -5.15
CA PHE A 235 -14.97 -23.60 -4.69
C PHE A 235 -15.06 -22.49 -5.72
N VAL A 236 -14.35 -22.57 -6.83
CA VAL A 236 -14.44 -21.57 -7.91
C VAL A 236 -15.85 -21.55 -8.53
N ALA A 237 -16.58 -22.64 -8.41
CA ALA A 237 -17.93 -22.83 -8.97
C ALA A 237 -19.05 -22.92 -7.92
N ASN A 238 -18.74 -22.90 -6.62
CA ASN A 238 -19.74 -23.13 -5.57
C ASN A 238 -20.34 -21.82 -5.07
N GLU A 239 -21.66 -21.62 -5.27
CA GLU A 239 -22.39 -20.44 -4.78
C GLU A 239 -22.46 -20.38 -3.24
N GLU A 240 -22.17 -21.47 -2.55
CA GLU A 240 -22.18 -21.54 -1.07
C GLU A 240 -20.86 -21.07 -0.43
N ALA A 241 -19.80 -20.95 -1.22
CA ALA A 241 -18.53 -20.43 -0.76
C ALA A 241 -18.25 -19.05 -1.34
N VAL A 242 -17.85 -18.11 -0.49
CA VAL A 242 -17.47 -16.75 -0.87
C VAL A 242 -16.02 -16.51 -0.51
N ASN A 243 -15.17 -16.32 -1.53
CA ASN A 243 -13.80 -15.89 -1.35
C ASN A 243 -13.73 -14.41 -0.97
N TRP A 244 -12.90 -14.10 0.01
CA TRP A 244 -12.65 -12.75 0.49
C TRP A 244 -11.27 -12.26 0.03
N PRO A 245 -10.97 -10.96 0.16
CA PRO A 245 -9.62 -10.46 -0.05
C PRO A 245 -8.62 -11.21 0.81
N VAL A 246 -7.46 -11.52 0.24
CA VAL A 246 -6.39 -12.23 0.96
C VAL A 246 -5.90 -11.36 2.11
N HIS A 247 -5.78 -11.91 3.32
CA HIS A 247 -5.12 -11.22 4.40
C HIS A 247 -3.60 -11.25 4.17
N GLU A 248 -2.97 -10.10 4.29
CA GLU A 248 -1.53 -9.93 4.18
C GLU A 248 -1.07 -8.90 5.21
N VAL A 249 0.14 -9.07 5.73
CA VAL A 249 0.73 -8.08 6.63
C VAL A 249 0.83 -6.73 5.91
N GLY A 250 0.23 -5.71 6.52
CA GLY A 250 0.22 -4.36 5.95
C GLY A 250 -0.99 -4.02 5.09
N ARG A 251 -1.87 -4.99 4.84
CA ARG A 251 -3.10 -4.74 4.10
C ARG A 251 -3.98 -3.72 4.80
N ASN A 252 -4.56 -2.83 4.00
CA ASN A 252 -5.59 -1.90 4.47
C ASN A 252 -6.93 -2.62 4.64
N PRO A 253 -7.90 -2.01 5.36
CA PRO A 253 -9.29 -2.44 5.31
C PRO A 253 -9.83 -2.45 3.88
N ASP A 254 -10.70 -3.40 3.60
CA ASP A 254 -11.38 -3.52 2.32
C ASP A 254 -12.75 -2.87 2.38
N PHE A 255 -12.99 -1.89 1.52
CA PHE A 255 -14.30 -1.26 1.33
C PHE A 255 -14.88 -1.74 0.00
N PHE A 256 -16.01 -2.45 0.07
CA PHE A 256 -16.66 -2.96 -1.14
C PHE A 256 -17.47 -1.86 -1.83
N ASP A 257 -17.54 -1.95 -3.16
CA ASP A 257 -18.40 -1.05 -3.93
C ASP A 257 -19.85 -1.17 -3.42
N PRO A 258 -20.51 -0.05 -3.04
CA PRO A 258 -21.84 -0.09 -2.45
C PRO A 258 -22.91 -0.64 -3.40
N LYS A 259 -22.64 -0.77 -4.70
CA LYS A 259 -23.52 -1.41 -5.66
C LYS A 259 -23.26 -2.90 -5.86
N SER A 260 -22.14 -3.43 -5.32
CA SER A 260 -21.71 -4.83 -5.48
C SER A 260 -21.16 -5.47 -4.20
N ALA A 261 -21.74 -5.12 -3.05
CA ALA A 261 -21.35 -5.69 -1.76
C ALA A 261 -21.38 -7.23 -1.76
N ARG A 262 -20.49 -7.86 -0.98
CA ARG A 262 -20.34 -9.32 -0.93
C ARG A 262 -21.31 -9.96 0.04
N LEU A 263 -21.88 -11.10 -0.35
CA LEU A 263 -22.77 -11.86 0.50
C LEU A 263 -22.00 -12.62 1.58
N LEU A 264 -22.44 -12.49 2.83
CA LEU A 264 -22.06 -13.34 3.95
C LEU A 264 -23.29 -14.16 4.35
N LYS A 265 -23.22 -15.48 4.08
CA LYS A 265 -24.35 -16.40 4.30
C LYS A 265 -24.56 -16.71 5.79
N ALA A 266 -25.80 -16.90 6.17
CA ALA A 266 -26.17 -17.45 7.46
C ALA A 266 -25.56 -18.83 7.68
N GLY A 267 -25.12 -19.12 8.90
CA GLY A 267 -24.51 -20.40 9.25
C GLY A 267 -23.15 -20.67 8.63
N SER A 268 -22.54 -19.67 7.97
CA SER A 268 -21.21 -19.85 7.39
C SER A 268 -20.10 -19.84 8.45
N TYR A 269 -18.99 -20.45 8.09
CA TYR A 269 -17.74 -20.53 8.84
C TYR A 269 -16.66 -19.76 8.09
N ILE A 270 -15.71 -19.20 8.83
CA ILE A 270 -14.41 -18.80 8.29
C ILE A 270 -13.60 -20.06 8.05
N VAL A 271 -13.12 -20.23 6.84
CA VAL A 271 -12.36 -21.40 6.40
C VAL A 271 -11.08 -20.93 5.70
N SER A 272 -9.97 -21.52 6.11
CA SER A 272 -8.68 -21.31 5.43
C SER A 272 -7.82 -22.56 5.52
N ASP A 273 -7.37 -23.02 4.37
CA ASP A 273 -6.41 -24.10 4.16
C ASP A 273 -5.04 -23.59 3.71
N SER A 274 -4.88 -22.29 3.68
CA SER A 274 -3.66 -21.63 3.20
C SER A 274 -3.32 -20.43 4.09
N VAL A 275 -2.83 -20.74 5.29
CA VAL A 275 -2.29 -19.76 6.25
C VAL A 275 -0.79 -19.88 6.26
N HIS A 276 -0.10 -18.75 6.13
CA HIS A 276 1.34 -18.67 6.29
C HIS A 276 1.69 -17.97 7.61
N LEU A 277 2.39 -18.71 8.46
CA LEU A 277 2.93 -18.20 9.72
C LEU A 277 4.44 -18.15 9.65
N HIS A 278 5.00 -17.10 10.23
CA HIS A 278 6.44 -17.00 10.42
C HIS A 278 6.79 -16.57 11.85
N SER A 279 7.96 -16.98 12.32
CA SER A 279 8.46 -16.53 13.60
C SER A 279 8.85 -15.05 13.57
N ASN A 280 8.47 -14.32 14.62
CA ASN A 280 8.93 -12.96 14.86
C ASN A 280 10.17 -12.91 15.78
N GLY A 281 10.83 -14.06 16.03
CA GLY A 281 12.01 -14.18 16.87
C GLY A 281 11.72 -14.32 18.36
N ARG A 282 10.45 -14.53 18.75
CA ARG A 282 10.00 -14.77 20.13
C ARG A 282 8.80 -15.69 20.15
N ASP A 283 8.61 -16.41 21.26
CA ASP A 283 7.37 -17.16 21.49
C ASP A 283 6.21 -16.17 21.52
N THR A 284 5.24 -16.32 20.63
CA THR A 284 4.14 -15.39 20.48
C THR A 284 2.82 -16.15 20.41
N LYS A 285 1.85 -15.73 21.22
CA LYS A 285 0.46 -16.17 21.12
C LYS A 285 -0.31 -15.15 20.29
N SER A 286 -1.03 -15.63 19.30
CA SER A 286 -1.72 -14.78 18.33
C SER A 286 -3.00 -15.39 17.82
N HIS A 287 -3.96 -14.53 17.45
CA HIS A 287 -5.16 -14.89 16.70
C HIS A 287 -5.54 -13.74 15.75
N LEU A 288 -6.39 -14.04 14.78
CA LEU A 288 -6.99 -13.02 13.94
C LEU A 288 -8.38 -12.65 14.44
N GLU A 289 -8.68 -11.35 14.46
CA GLU A 289 -10.02 -10.81 14.57
C GLU A 289 -10.46 -10.29 13.19
N ILE A 290 -11.56 -10.86 12.67
CA ILE A 290 -12.13 -10.53 11.37
C ILE A 290 -13.39 -9.72 11.60
N GLY A 291 -13.35 -8.43 11.31
CA GLY A 291 -14.46 -7.50 11.47
C GLY A 291 -15.23 -7.29 10.17
N PHE A 292 -16.54 -7.49 10.22
CA PHE A 292 -17.44 -7.23 9.09
C PHE A 292 -18.35 -6.03 9.41
N LYS A 293 -18.35 -5.05 8.51
CA LYS A 293 -19.34 -3.99 8.48
C LYS A 293 -20.43 -4.36 7.51
N LEU A 294 -21.68 -4.42 7.96
CA LEU A 294 -22.79 -4.93 7.17
C LEU A 294 -23.54 -3.79 6.47
N MET A 295 -24.07 -4.08 5.29
CA MET A 295 -25.06 -3.25 4.63
C MET A 295 -26.40 -3.28 5.38
N PRO A 296 -27.30 -2.29 5.17
CA PRO A 296 -28.67 -2.38 5.68
C PRO A 296 -29.36 -3.72 5.33
N LYS A 297 -30.33 -4.17 6.14
CA LYS A 297 -30.98 -5.48 5.94
C LYS A 297 -31.73 -5.63 4.62
N ASP A 298 -32.27 -4.54 4.11
CA ASP A 298 -33.00 -4.47 2.82
C ASP A 298 -32.11 -4.23 1.61
N TYR A 299 -30.80 -4.13 1.82
CA TYR A 299 -29.85 -3.92 0.73
C TYR A 299 -29.87 -5.08 -0.27
N LYS A 300 -29.83 -4.72 -1.54
CA LYS A 300 -29.64 -5.64 -2.67
C LYS A 300 -28.59 -5.08 -3.60
N PRO A 301 -27.62 -5.90 -4.04
CA PRO A 301 -26.62 -5.43 -5.02
C PRO A 301 -27.31 -5.12 -6.36
N THR A 302 -26.94 -4.01 -6.95
CA THR A 302 -27.38 -3.63 -8.30
C THR A 302 -26.36 -4.02 -9.36
N TYR A 303 -25.10 -4.24 -8.95
CA TYR A 303 -24.03 -4.72 -9.81
C TYR A 303 -23.62 -6.13 -9.39
N LYS A 304 -23.14 -6.90 -10.36
CA LYS A 304 -22.57 -8.22 -10.12
C LYS A 304 -21.07 -8.11 -9.91
N ARG A 305 -20.52 -8.95 -9.05
CA ARG A 305 -19.08 -9.09 -8.94
C ARG A 305 -18.54 -9.76 -10.21
N ALA A 306 -17.47 -9.21 -10.81
CA ALA A 306 -16.75 -9.91 -11.84
C ALA A 306 -15.71 -10.83 -11.18
N VAL A 307 -15.80 -12.12 -11.45
CA VAL A 307 -14.87 -13.14 -10.97
C VAL A 307 -14.17 -13.77 -12.17
N PHE A 308 -12.87 -13.52 -12.28
CA PHE A 308 -12.00 -14.16 -13.26
C PHE A 308 -10.56 -14.14 -12.77
N GLY A 309 -9.78 -15.14 -13.16
CA GLY A 309 -8.35 -15.12 -12.88
C GLY A 309 -7.63 -14.15 -13.83
N LEU A 310 -6.71 -13.36 -13.28
CA LEU A 310 -5.76 -12.59 -14.05
C LEU A 310 -4.37 -12.84 -13.45
N GLY A 311 -3.70 -13.83 -13.98
CA GLY A 311 -2.39 -14.26 -13.53
C GLY A 311 -2.06 -15.65 -14.02
N ASN A 312 -0.82 -16.04 -13.82
CA ASN A 312 -0.30 -17.36 -14.09
C ASN A 312 0.21 -17.97 -12.79
N GLY A 313 -0.61 -18.79 -12.15
CA GLY A 313 -0.25 -19.54 -10.93
C GLY A 313 0.33 -20.92 -11.20
N VAL A 314 0.24 -21.42 -12.44
CA VAL A 314 0.58 -22.80 -12.79
C VAL A 314 1.79 -22.95 -13.70
N ASP A 315 2.11 -21.92 -14.50
CA ASP A 315 3.18 -21.97 -15.51
C ASP A 315 4.18 -20.85 -15.27
N ILE A 316 4.88 -20.93 -14.16
CA ILE A 316 5.92 -19.97 -13.76
C ILE A 316 7.29 -20.63 -13.93
N ASP A 317 8.16 -19.98 -14.69
CA ASP A 317 9.54 -20.39 -14.94
C ASP A 317 10.49 -19.23 -14.63
N ILE A 318 11.02 -19.21 -13.40
CA ILE A 318 11.97 -18.18 -12.95
C ILE A 318 13.35 -18.82 -12.79
N LYS A 319 14.27 -18.43 -13.65
CA LYS A 319 15.63 -18.94 -13.67
C LYS A 319 16.43 -18.45 -12.48
N GLY A 320 17.34 -19.29 -12.01
CA GLY A 320 18.28 -18.92 -10.96
C GLY A 320 19.30 -17.89 -11.44
N MET A 321 19.80 -17.04 -10.51
CA MET A 321 20.87 -16.06 -10.73
C MET A 321 20.55 -14.96 -11.76
N GLU A 322 19.28 -14.75 -12.11
CA GLU A 322 18.86 -13.83 -13.15
C GLU A 322 17.87 -12.80 -12.61
N ALA A 323 18.11 -11.51 -12.89
CA ALA A 323 17.22 -10.40 -12.60
C ALA A 323 16.44 -9.96 -13.84
N GLY A 324 15.34 -9.19 -13.62
CA GLY A 324 14.60 -8.56 -14.72
C GLY A 324 13.82 -9.52 -15.61
N GLN A 325 13.55 -10.74 -15.14
CA GLN A 325 12.75 -11.73 -15.86
C GLN A 325 11.30 -11.28 -15.89
N GLN A 326 10.62 -11.43 -17.03
CA GLN A 326 9.24 -11.01 -17.22
C GLN A 326 8.31 -12.22 -17.32
N LEU A 327 7.17 -12.12 -16.66
CA LEU A 327 6.04 -13.02 -16.78
C LEU A 327 4.85 -12.24 -17.34
N HIS A 328 4.05 -12.91 -18.17
CA HIS A 328 2.91 -12.30 -18.83
C HIS A 328 1.66 -13.16 -18.63
N ALA A 329 0.53 -12.53 -18.30
CA ALA A 329 -0.76 -13.20 -18.25
C ALA A 329 -1.85 -12.32 -18.84
N TYR A 330 -2.80 -12.96 -19.51
CA TYR A 330 -3.85 -12.30 -20.25
C TYR A 330 -5.21 -12.89 -19.89
N THR A 331 -6.24 -12.04 -19.87
CA THR A 331 -7.63 -12.49 -19.82
C THR A 331 -8.49 -11.59 -20.69
N VAL A 332 -9.49 -12.18 -21.36
CA VAL A 332 -10.47 -11.43 -22.14
C VAL A 332 -11.68 -11.14 -21.28
N LEU A 333 -12.06 -9.89 -21.14
CA LEU A 333 -13.26 -9.49 -20.39
C LEU A 333 -14.51 -10.03 -21.08
N GLN A 334 -15.22 -10.91 -20.38
CA GLN A 334 -16.47 -11.50 -20.88
C GLN A 334 -17.67 -10.57 -20.69
N GLN A 335 -17.53 -9.52 -19.88
CA GLN A 335 -18.55 -8.52 -19.57
C GLN A 335 -17.91 -7.13 -19.50
N ASN A 336 -18.70 -6.08 -19.65
CA ASN A 336 -18.23 -4.75 -19.32
C ASN A 336 -17.82 -4.74 -17.85
N THR A 337 -16.67 -4.17 -17.56
CA THR A 337 -16.04 -4.31 -16.25
C THR A 337 -15.56 -2.95 -15.72
N LYS A 338 -15.88 -2.66 -14.46
CA LYS A 338 -15.25 -1.60 -13.68
C LYS A 338 -14.17 -2.23 -12.79
N ILE A 339 -12.94 -1.76 -12.92
CA ILE A 339 -11.84 -2.19 -12.07
C ILE A 339 -11.89 -1.34 -10.80
N ILE A 340 -12.12 -1.96 -9.64
CA ILE A 340 -12.21 -1.27 -8.35
C ILE A 340 -10.83 -1.09 -7.74
N SER A 341 -9.98 -2.12 -7.80
CA SER A 341 -8.62 -2.07 -7.27
C SER A 341 -7.64 -2.85 -8.15
N PHE A 342 -6.38 -2.50 -8.03
CA PHE A 342 -5.24 -3.26 -8.54
C PHE A 342 -4.45 -3.78 -7.34
N GLU A 343 -4.27 -5.10 -7.26
CA GLU A 343 -3.62 -5.78 -6.15
C GLU A 343 -2.59 -6.79 -6.67
N PRO A 344 -1.38 -6.31 -6.97
CA PRO A 344 -0.31 -7.16 -7.44
C PRO A 344 0.12 -8.12 -6.34
N HIS A 345 0.11 -9.42 -6.64
CA HIS A 345 0.58 -10.46 -5.74
C HIS A 345 1.68 -11.27 -6.42
N LEU A 346 2.85 -11.22 -5.83
CA LEU A 346 4.06 -11.92 -6.22
C LEU A 346 4.66 -12.59 -4.97
N HIS A 347 5.62 -13.49 -5.14
CA HIS A 347 6.42 -13.98 -4.01
C HIS A 347 7.82 -13.34 -3.97
N ALA A 348 8.74 -13.92 -3.20
CA ALA A 348 10.05 -13.34 -2.89
C ALA A 348 10.85 -12.77 -4.06
N PRO A 349 10.86 -13.36 -5.29
CA PRO A 349 11.51 -12.76 -6.45
C PRO A 349 10.76 -11.56 -7.05
N GLY A 350 9.52 -11.31 -6.65
CA GLY A 350 8.73 -10.21 -7.20
C GLY A 350 9.36 -8.85 -6.94
N ALA A 351 9.46 -8.05 -7.99
CA ALA A 351 10.04 -6.71 -7.93
C ALA A 351 9.06 -5.62 -8.41
N ARG A 352 8.17 -5.95 -9.36
CA ARG A 352 7.29 -4.98 -10.01
C ARG A 352 6.14 -5.69 -10.74
N MET A 353 4.97 -5.04 -10.86
CA MET A 353 3.89 -5.49 -11.73
C MET A 353 3.25 -4.31 -12.46
N CYS A 354 2.90 -4.52 -13.75
CA CYS A 354 2.08 -3.59 -14.52
C CYS A 354 0.75 -4.21 -14.89
N LEU A 355 -0.27 -3.37 -15.00
CA LEU A 355 -1.59 -3.70 -15.52
C LEU A 355 -1.84 -2.91 -16.80
N GLU A 356 -2.26 -3.59 -17.85
CA GLU A 356 -2.55 -3.00 -19.16
C GLU A 356 -3.93 -3.42 -19.67
N ALA A 357 -4.54 -2.55 -20.47
CA ALA A 357 -5.73 -2.85 -21.25
C ALA A 357 -5.38 -2.82 -22.73
N ILE A 358 -5.80 -3.86 -23.47
CA ILE A 358 -5.51 -4.03 -24.89
C ILE A 358 -6.82 -4.19 -25.67
N TRP A 359 -6.98 -3.42 -26.75
CA TRP A 359 -8.09 -3.52 -27.68
C TRP A 359 -7.63 -3.15 -29.10
N GLY A 360 -7.92 -3.99 -30.07
CA GLY A 360 -7.41 -3.81 -31.43
C GLY A 360 -5.91 -3.70 -31.45
N TYR A 361 -5.40 -2.58 -31.93
CA TYR A 361 -3.96 -2.27 -32.01
C TYR A 361 -3.47 -1.36 -30.85
N ASN A 362 -4.34 -1.06 -29.89
CA ASN A 362 -4.04 -0.16 -28.79
C ASN A 362 -3.66 -0.95 -27.56
N ILE A 363 -2.55 -0.56 -26.92
CA ILE A 363 -2.11 -1.04 -25.63
C ILE A 363 -2.03 0.20 -24.74
N GLN A 364 -2.75 0.16 -23.62
CA GLN A 364 -2.72 1.22 -22.64
C GLN A 364 -2.28 0.67 -21.29
N THR A 365 -1.15 1.15 -20.80
CA THR A 365 -0.74 0.86 -19.42
C THR A 365 -1.65 1.63 -18.48
N LEU A 366 -2.38 0.89 -17.66
CA LEU A 366 -3.25 1.44 -16.63
C LEU A 366 -2.45 1.87 -15.43
N ASN A 367 -1.56 1.00 -14.93
CA ASN A 367 -0.65 1.28 -13.82
C ASN A 367 0.58 0.37 -13.84
N CYS A 368 1.64 0.84 -13.20
CA CYS A 368 2.79 0.04 -12.80
C CYS A 368 3.11 0.30 -11.33
N VAL A 369 3.47 -0.73 -10.60
CA VAL A 369 3.84 -0.65 -9.19
C VAL A 369 5.07 -1.47 -8.91
N GLY A 370 5.95 -0.96 -8.05
CA GLY A 370 6.95 -1.78 -7.40
C GLY A 370 6.31 -2.77 -6.44
N TYR A 371 7.07 -3.74 -5.98
CA TYR A 371 6.60 -4.77 -5.08
C TYR A 371 7.54 -4.95 -3.89
N ASP A 372 6.96 -5.07 -2.70
CA ASP A 372 7.67 -5.44 -1.48
C ASP A 372 6.98 -6.66 -0.86
N HIS A 373 7.66 -7.81 -0.92
CA HIS A 373 7.15 -9.06 -0.37
C HIS A 373 6.85 -8.98 1.15
N ASN A 374 7.52 -8.08 1.87
CA ASN A 374 7.33 -7.91 3.31
C ASN A 374 6.23 -6.92 3.68
N TRP A 375 5.64 -6.23 2.68
CA TRP A 375 4.57 -5.25 2.88
C TRP A 375 3.73 -5.10 1.63
N VAL A 376 2.81 -6.03 1.43
CA VAL A 376 1.95 -6.05 0.23
C VAL A 376 0.86 -4.98 0.30
N ARG A 377 0.53 -4.37 -0.83
CA ARG A 377 -0.45 -3.29 -0.93
C ARG A 377 -1.45 -3.56 -2.04
N GLY A 378 -2.73 -3.35 -1.72
CA GLY A 378 -3.79 -3.13 -2.70
C GLY A 378 -3.93 -1.63 -2.99
N TYR A 379 -4.34 -1.28 -4.20
CA TYR A 379 -4.51 0.10 -4.69
C TYR A 379 -5.93 0.28 -5.16
N ASP A 380 -6.77 0.86 -4.29
CA ASP A 380 -8.16 1.15 -4.60
C ASP A 380 -8.26 2.44 -5.40
N TYR A 381 -8.85 2.37 -6.59
CA TYR A 381 -9.10 3.56 -7.40
C TYR A 381 -10.14 4.46 -6.75
N LEU A 382 -9.97 5.78 -6.90
CA LEU A 382 -11.09 6.70 -6.70
C LEU A 382 -12.20 6.36 -7.70
N ASP A 383 -13.45 6.60 -7.33
CA ASP A 383 -14.60 6.20 -8.15
C ASP A 383 -14.56 6.85 -9.53
N GLU A 384 -14.11 8.12 -9.58
CA GLU A 384 -13.95 8.89 -10.80
C GLU A 384 -12.78 8.45 -11.69
N THR A 385 -11.81 7.69 -11.15
CA THR A 385 -10.63 7.23 -11.90
C THR A 385 -10.63 5.74 -12.17
N ALA A 386 -11.50 4.98 -11.53
CA ALA A 386 -11.62 3.53 -11.70
C ALA A 386 -11.82 3.16 -13.18
N PRO A 387 -10.99 2.30 -13.78
CA PRO A 387 -11.14 1.94 -15.20
C PRO A 387 -12.50 1.35 -15.51
N LEU A 388 -13.15 1.85 -16.57
CA LEU A 388 -14.37 1.29 -17.17
C LEU A 388 -14.01 0.68 -18.50
N LEU A 389 -14.01 -0.63 -18.60
CA LEU A 389 -13.53 -1.36 -19.75
C LEU A 389 -14.67 -2.17 -20.38
N PRO A 390 -14.88 -2.07 -21.70
CA PRO A 390 -15.93 -2.81 -22.35
C PRO A 390 -15.60 -4.30 -22.47
N LYS A 391 -16.63 -5.11 -22.61
CA LYS A 391 -16.53 -6.51 -23.00
C LYS A 391 -15.62 -6.67 -24.24
N GLY A 392 -14.77 -7.68 -24.22
CA GLY A 392 -13.82 -7.97 -25.30
C GLY A 392 -12.46 -7.28 -25.13
N THR A 393 -12.31 -6.35 -24.18
CA THR A 393 -10.99 -5.83 -23.80
C THR A 393 -10.15 -6.96 -23.22
N ILE A 394 -8.88 -7.02 -23.59
CA ILE A 394 -7.91 -7.93 -23.00
C ILE A 394 -7.22 -7.18 -21.86
N LEU A 395 -7.32 -7.72 -20.65
CA LEU A 395 -6.45 -7.33 -19.56
C LEU A 395 -5.15 -8.12 -19.65
N HIS A 396 -4.06 -7.43 -19.42
CA HIS A 396 -2.72 -8.00 -19.44
C HIS A 396 -1.98 -7.54 -18.20
N ILE A 397 -1.34 -8.45 -17.48
CA ILE A 397 -0.39 -8.13 -16.43
C ILE A 397 1.01 -8.57 -16.80
N ILE A 398 1.99 -7.76 -16.42
CA ILE A 398 3.41 -8.03 -16.61
C ILE A 398 4.05 -8.06 -15.23
N GLY A 399 4.57 -9.20 -14.81
CA GLY A 399 5.35 -9.36 -13.59
C GLY A 399 6.84 -9.28 -13.89
N TYR A 400 7.60 -8.59 -13.05
CA TYR A 400 9.05 -8.51 -13.14
C TYR A 400 9.64 -9.20 -11.93
N MET A 401 10.51 -10.19 -12.20
CA MET A 401 11.10 -11.05 -11.19
C MET A 401 12.60 -10.84 -11.10
N ASP A 402 13.13 -10.81 -9.89
CA ASP A 402 14.55 -10.73 -9.58
C ASP A 402 14.95 -11.92 -8.69
N ASN A 403 15.50 -12.96 -9.32
CA ASN A 403 16.06 -14.13 -8.65
C ASN A 403 17.59 -14.06 -8.62
N SER A 404 18.14 -12.87 -8.38
CA SER A 404 19.59 -12.65 -8.29
C SER A 404 20.07 -12.52 -6.85
N PRO A 405 21.38 -12.61 -6.57
CA PRO A 405 21.96 -12.41 -5.24
C PRO A 405 21.70 -11.03 -4.63
N SER A 406 21.28 -10.04 -5.41
CA SER A 406 20.92 -8.70 -4.94
C SER A 406 19.58 -8.68 -4.22
N ASN A 407 18.65 -9.57 -4.58
CA ASN A 407 17.36 -9.71 -3.92
C ASN A 407 17.50 -10.49 -2.60
N LYS A 408 17.39 -9.77 -1.48
CA LYS A 408 17.56 -10.34 -0.13
C LYS A 408 16.34 -11.11 0.38
N ASN A 409 15.23 -11.04 -0.33
CA ASN A 409 14.03 -11.84 -0.01
C ASN A 409 14.14 -13.27 -0.54
N VAL A 410 15.04 -13.52 -1.51
CA VAL A 410 15.27 -14.87 -2.06
C VAL A 410 16.28 -15.61 -1.21
N PRO A 411 15.91 -16.75 -0.60
CA PRO A 411 16.81 -17.48 0.29
C PRO A 411 18.04 -18.06 -0.42
N ASP A 412 17.84 -18.64 -1.61
CA ASP A 412 18.92 -19.15 -2.47
C ASP A 412 18.64 -18.85 -3.93
N PRO A 413 19.27 -17.80 -4.49
CA PRO A 413 19.02 -17.38 -5.86
C PRO A 413 19.57 -18.35 -6.93
N ARG A 414 20.33 -19.36 -6.55
CA ARG A 414 20.81 -20.40 -7.49
C ARG A 414 19.72 -21.35 -7.95
N ASN A 415 18.64 -21.43 -7.15
CA ASN A 415 17.53 -22.33 -7.45
C ASN A 415 16.60 -21.74 -8.50
N TRP A 416 16.20 -22.56 -9.46
CA TRP A 416 15.03 -22.34 -10.28
C TRP A 416 13.77 -22.32 -9.40
N GLN A 417 12.81 -21.47 -9.74
CA GLN A 417 11.55 -21.35 -8.99
C GLN A 417 10.35 -21.47 -9.93
N GLY A 418 9.49 -22.41 -9.62
CA GLY A 418 8.19 -22.63 -10.27
C GLY A 418 7.04 -22.10 -9.42
N SER A 419 5.81 -22.41 -9.86
CA SER A 419 4.59 -21.99 -9.17
C SER A 419 4.38 -22.75 -7.84
N GLY A 420 3.71 -22.11 -6.90
CA GLY A 420 3.29 -22.70 -5.63
C GLY A 420 2.85 -21.67 -4.61
N ASN A 421 2.12 -22.15 -3.59
CA ASN A 421 1.56 -21.29 -2.56
C ASN A 421 2.56 -20.89 -1.47
N ARG A 422 3.69 -21.59 -1.36
CA ARG A 422 4.73 -21.29 -0.36
C ARG A 422 5.66 -20.17 -0.83
N SER A 423 6.21 -19.40 0.09
CA SER A 423 7.16 -18.31 -0.21
C SER A 423 8.40 -18.74 -1.00
N VAL A 424 8.78 -20.03 -0.91
CA VAL A 424 9.89 -20.63 -1.67
C VAL A 424 9.53 -21.00 -3.11
N ALA A 425 8.26 -20.95 -3.46
CA ALA A 425 7.72 -21.05 -4.81
C ALA A 425 7.19 -19.67 -5.24
N ASN A 426 6.52 -19.56 -6.37
CA ASN A 426 6.08 -18.29 -6.89
C ASN A 426 4.61 -18.24 -7.25
N MET A 427 4.06 -17.04 -7.12
CA MET A 427 2.77 -16.63 -7.67
C MET A 427 2.95 -15.38 -8.52
N PHE A 428 2.08 -15.20 -9.47
CA PHE A 428 2.00 -14.05 -10.36
C PHE A 428 0.54 -13.81 -10.70
N ILE A 429 -0.13 -12.96 -9.93
CA ILE A 429 -1.58 -12.75 -10.06
C ILE A 429 -1.96 -11.34 -9.62
N ASP A 430 -3.01 -10.78 -10.25
CA ASP A 430 -3.71 -9.61 -9.75
C ASP A 430 -4.95 -10.06 -8.97
N LEU A 431 -4.98 -9.78 -7.66
CA LEU A 431 -6.06 -10.10 -6.74
C LEU A 431 -7.10 -8.96 -6.62
N GLY A 432 -6.95 -7.90 -7.38
CA GLY A 432 -7.79 -6.71 -7.31
C GLY A 432 -9.28 -7.01 -7.53
N MET A 433 -10.12 -6.14 -6.99
CA MET A 433 -11.58 -6.24 -7.07
C MET A 433 -12.11 -5.69 -8.39
N ARG A 434 -13.16 -6.33 -8.92
CA ARG A 434 -13.79 -5.98 -10.19
C ARG A 434 -15.29 -6.16 -10.11
N VAL A 435 -16.01 -5.32 -10.87
CA VAL A 435 -17.47 -5.32 -10.97
C VAL A 435 -17.88 -5.53 -12.42
N ALA A 436 -18.80 -6.44 -12.65
CA ALA A 436 -19.42 -6.69 -13.95
C ALA A 436 -20.62 -5.77 -14.13
N LEU A 437 -20.73 -5.16 -15.30
CA LEU A 437 -21.78 -4.24 -15.68
C LEU A 437 -22.51 -4.79 -16.92
N ASP A 438 -23.83 -4.67 -16.95
CA ASP A 438 -24.56 -4.83 -18.21
C ASP A 438 -24.33 -3.60 -19.11
N ASP A 439 -24.83 -3.65 -20.34
CA ASP A 439 -24.60 -2.59 -21.32
C ASP A 439 -25.19 -1.24 -20.91
N GLN A 440 -26.34 -1.25 -20.22
CA GLN A 440 -26.95 -0.01 -19.75
C GLN A 440 -26.20 0.56 -18.55
N GLN A 441 -25.88 -0.27 -17.57
CA GLN A 441 -25.08 0.12 -16.42
C GLN A 441 -23.72 0.70 -16.84
N PHE A 442 -23.07 0.11 -17.83
CA PHE A 442 -21.81 0.61 -18.37
C PHE A 442 -21.95 2.01 -18.98
N LYS A 443 -23.00 2.22 -19.79
CA LYS A 443 -23.31 3.53 -20.39
C LYS A 443 -23.62 4.58 -19.32
N ASP A 444 -24.37 4.21 -18.28
CA ASP A 444 -24.74 5.10 -17.19
C ASP A 444 -23.49 5.51 -16.37
N GLU A 445 -22.60 4.56 -16.05
CA GLU A 445 -21.33 4.87 -15.37
C GLU A 445 -20.43 5.76 -16.23
N MET A 446 -20.38 5.55 -17.54
CA MET A 446 -19.66 6.41 -18.49
C MET A 446 -20.23 7.82 -18.51
N ALA A 447 -21.56 7.96 -18.61
CA ALA A 447 -22.22 9.25 -18.63
C ALA A 447 -22.00 10.01 -17.31
N LYS A 448 -22.16 9.32 -16.17
CA LYS A 448 -21.87 9.87 -14.84
C LYS A 448 -20.44 10.41 -14.76
N ARG A 449 -19.47 9.64 -15.24
CA ARG A 449 -18.05 10.04 -15.20
C ARG A 449 -17.77 11.30 -16.02
N VAL A 450 -18.35 11.41 -17.21
CA VAL A 450 -18.23 12.62 -18.03
C VAL A 450 -18.84 13.82 -17.32
N GLN A 451 -19.99 13.64 -16.68
CA GLN A 451 -20.69 14.70 -15.95
C GLN A 451 -19.91 15.17 -14.71
N GLU A 452 -19.28 14.25 -13.98
CA GLU A 452 -18.51 14.54 -12.76
C GLU A 452 -17.11 15.10 -13.04
N ASN A 453 -16.63 14.98 -14.28
CA ASN A 453 -15.32 15.46 -14.71
C ASN A 453 -15.38 16.46 -15.86
N PRO A 454 -16.11 17.58 -15.74
CA PRO A 454 -16.25 18.52 -16.83
C PRO A 454 -14.89 19.12 -17.22
N GLY A 455 -14.57 19.07 -18.51
CA GLY A 455 -13.32 19.62 -19.05
C GLY A 455 -12.06 18.80 -18.77
N LYS A 456 -12.18 17.61 -18.17
CA LYS A 456 -11.07 16.68 -18.07
C LYS A 456 -11.07 15.72 -19.27
N ASP A 457 -9.89 15.45 -19.81
CA ASP A 457 -9.75 14.44 -20.85
C ASP A 457 -10.17 13.07 -20.29
N VAL A 458 -11.29 12.58 -20.75
CA VAL A 458 -11.63 11.17 -20.60
C VAL A 458 -10.79 10.44 -21.64
N ILE A 459 -9.89 9.57 -21.22
CA ILE A 459 -9.16 8.75 -22.18
C ILE A 459 -10.18 7.79 -22.81
N VAL A 460 -10.60 8.14 -23.98
CA VAL A 460 -11.40 7.27 -24.84
C VAL A 460 -10.41 6.62 -25.82
N GLY A 461 -9.73 5.59 -25.36
CA GLY A 461 -8.87 4.82 -26.26
C GLY A 461 -9.67 3.85 -27.14
N CYS A 462 -10.67 3.26 -26.58
CA CYS A 462 -11.72 2.54 -27.32
C CYS A 462 -12.97 3.41 -27.26
N PRO A 463 -13.85 3.41 -28.30
CA PRO A 463 -15.05 4.27 -28.35
C PRO A 463 -15.95 4.19 -27.12
N LEU A 464 -15.70 3.23 -26.24
CA LEU A 464 -16.49 2.95 -25.05
C LEU A 464 -15.64 2.78 -23.77
N CYS A 465 -14.30 2.99 -23.86
CA CYS A 465 -13.42 2.85 -22.71
C CYS A 465 -13.32 4.18 -21.95
N GLY A 466 -14.00 4.29 -20.82
CA GLY A 466 -13.84 5.43 -19.95
C GLY A 466 -12.68 5.24 -18.98
N VAL A 467 -11.50 5.68 -19.34
CA VAL A 467 -10.39 5.87 -18.41
C VAL A 467 -10.18 7.36 -18.28
N THR A 468 -10.38 7.90 -17.06
CA THR A 468 -10.10 9.30 -16.80
C THR A 468 -8.63 9.50 -16.50
N LYS A 469 -7.98 10.47 -17.14
CA LYS A 469 -6.70 11.00 -16.70
C LYS A 469 -6.92 11.82 -15.43
N THR A 470 -6.18 11.54 -14.38
CA THR A 470 -6.08 12.47 -13.26
C THR A 470 -5.30 13.72 -13.66
N MET A 471 -5.68 14.86 -13.11
CA MET A 471 -4.99 16.12 -13.34
C MET A 471 -3.50 15.99 -13.03
N GLY A 472 -2.65 16.42 -13.92
CA GLY A 472 -1.20 16.52 -13.74
C GLY A 472 -0.35 15.63 -14.66
N THR A 473 -0.92 14.64 -15.30
CA THR A 473 -0.16 13.86 -16.30
C THR A 473 -0.25 14.55 -17.66
N LYS A 474 0.85 15.10 -18.15
CA LYS A 474 0.96 15.41 -19.58
C LYS A 474 0.66 14.14 -20.37
N PRO A 475 -0.01 14.24 -21.54
CA PRO A 475 -0.13 13.10 -22.43
C PRO A 475 1.27 12.51 -22.63
N THR A 476 1.46 11.25 -22.30
CA THR A 476 2.62 10.54 -22.80
C THR A 476 2.48 10.58 -24.31
N GLU A 477 3.35 11.32 -24.97
CA GLU A 477 3.47 11.23 -26.41
C GLU A 477 3.58 9.75 -26.75
N ASN A 478 2.72 9.29 -27.64
CA ASN A 478 2.81 7.95 -28.21
C ASN A 478 4.27 7.71 -28.63
N ARG A 479 5.02 6.97 -27.86
CA ARG A 479 6.24 6.38 -28.36
C ARG A 479 5.82 5.28 -29.34
N GLN A 480 5.62 5.68 -30.58
CA GLN A 480 5.79 4.80 -31.70
C GLN A 480 7.28 4.39 -31.68
N GLN A 481 7.55 3.21 -31.18
CA GLN A 481 8.69 2.37 -31.62
C GLN A 481 8.33 0.94 -31.36
#